data_012b39e62339921192d2047c50d5079b
#
_entry.id   012b39e62339921192d2047c50d5079b
#
_cell.length_a   1.000
_cell.length_b   1.000
_cell.length_c   1.000
_cell.angle_alpha   90.00
_cell.angle_beta   90.00
_cell.angle_gamma   90.00
#
_symmetry.space_group_name_H-M   'P 1'
#
loop_
_entity.id
_entity.type
_entity.pdbx_description
1 polymer ?
#
loop_
_entity_poly.entity_id
_entity_poly.type
_entity_poly.pdbx_seq_one_letter_code
_entity_poly.pdbx_strand_id
1 'polypeptide(L)'
;MSMKLTKPQFADEAAEAAQDPDREERQLALEYLAEAWNSAEDDGVESYALAHASLFAALTSLVTSHGSEAVALLVEGLPDRIRAGEYELDRVIQ
;
A
#
# COMPACT_ATOMS: atom_id res chain seq x y z
N MET A 1 1.26 -20.51 10.35
CA MET A 1 1.41 -20.20 10.14
C MET A 1 1.37 -19.41 9.94
N SER A 2 1.37 -18.90 9.94
CA SER A 2 1.31 -18.04 9.93
C SER A 2 1.62 -17.31 9.11
N MET A 3 1.20 -16.90 8.52
CA MET A 3 1.43 -16.25 7.72
C MET A 3 1.39 -14.99 7.88
N LYS A 4 1.17 -14.53 8.69
CA LYS A 4 1.17 -13.34 8.84
C LYS A 4 2.28 -12.91 9.02
N LEU A 5 2.73 -13.02 9.09
CA LEU A 5 3.80 -12.75 9.28
C LEU A 5 4.32 -11.79 9.19
N THR A 6 4.12 -11.27 8.74
CA THR A 6 4.95 -10.42 8.59
C THR A 6 4.51 -9.24 8.01
N LYS A 7 5.27 -8.24 7.77
CA LYS A 7 4.93 -7.03 7.09
C LYS A 7 4.55 -7.31 5.68
N PRO A 8 3.60 -6.58 5.14
CA PRO A 8 3.32 -6.66 3.71
C PRO A 8 4.56 -6.34 2.91
N GLN A 9 4.62 -6.90 1.71
CA GLN A 9 5.78 -6.78 0.88
C GLN A 9 6.09 -5.35 0.44
N PHE A 10 5.08 -4.50 0.38
CA PHE A 10 5.33 -3.14 -0.06
C PHE A 10 6.29 -2.37 0.86
N ALA A 11 6.42 -2.79 2.11
CA ALA A 11 7.35 -2.12 3.01
C ALA A 11 8.79 -2.38 2.59
N ASP A 12 9.07 -3.56 2.06
CA ASP A 12 10.41 -3.88 1.61
C ASP A 12 10.77 -3.12 0.37
N GLU A 13 9.82 -2.93 -0.53
CA GLU A 13 10.09 -2.18 -1.75
C GLU A 13 10.45 -0.75 -1.44
N ALA A 14 9.77 -0.16 -0.47
CA ALA A 14 10.06 1.21 -0.11
C ALA A 14 11.47 1.34 0.44
N ALA A 15 11.91 0.33 1.19
CA ALA A 15 13.23 0.38 1.79
C ALA A 15 14.31 0.41 0.73
N GLU A 16 14.10 -0.29 -0.35
CA GLU A 16 15.11 -0.35 -1.39
C GLU A 16 15.30 0.96 -2.12
N ALA A 17 14.27 1.77 -2.15
CA ALA A 17 14.30 3.00 -2.92
C ALA A 17 14.57 4.23 -2.07
N ALA A 18 14.86 4.08 -0.81
CA ALA A 18 14.99 5.21 0.10
C ALA A 18 16.30 5.94 -0.09
N GLN A 19 16.30 6.90 -0.99
CA GLN A 19 17.50 7.68 -1.26
C GLN A 19 17.34 9.16 -1.02
N ASP A 20 16.14 9.66 -0.85
CA ASP A 20 15.91 11.07 -0.62
C ASP A 20 14.88 11.23 0.49
N PRO A 21 14.72 12.45 1.01
CA PRO A 21 13.85 12.66 2.16
C PRO A 21 12.41 12.25 1.91
N ASP A 22 11.90 12.50 0.71
CA ASP A 22 10.54 12.10 0.41
C ASP A 22 10.38 10.59 0.44
N ARG A 23 11.39 9.90 -0.06
CA ARG A 23 11.32 8.45 -0.06
C ARG A 23 11.48 7.89 1.33
N GLU A 24 12.30 8.54 2.15
CA GLU A 24 12.46 8.10 3.53
C GLU A 24 11.16 8.25 4.30
N GLU A 25 10.46 9.35 4.09
CA GLU A 25 9.20 9.55 4.77
C GLU A 25 8.17 8.54 4.28
N ARG A 26 8.18 8.27 2.99
CA ARG A 26 7.26 7.29 2.42
C ARG A 26 7.54 5.90 2.97
N GLN A 27 8.83 5.57 3.10
CA GLN A 27 9.19 4.29 3.67
C GLN A 27 8.71 4.16 5.10
N LEU A 28 8.88 5.22 5.90
CA LEU A 28 8.43 5.20 7.28
C LEU A 28 6.93 5.01 7.34
N ALA A 29 6.20 5.72 6.48
CA ALA A 29 4.76 5.57 6.43
C ALA A 29 4.35 4.13 6.13
N LEU A 30 5.05 3.51 5.19
CA LEU A 30 4.75 2.13 4.85
C LEU A 30 5.03 1.19 6.01
N GLU A 31 6.03 1.50 6.81
CA GLU A 31 6.31 0.66 7.98
C GLU A 31 5.20 0.76 9.00
N TYR A 32 4.66 1.95 9.20
CA TYR A 32 3.52 2.09 10.10
C TYR A 32 2.31 1.33 9.57
N LEU A 33 2.09 1.43 8.26
CA LEU A 33 0.97 0.71 7.67
C LEU A 33 1.15 -0.79 7.80
N ALA A 34 2.37 -1.26 7.62
CA ALA A 34 2.64 -2.70 7.74
C ALA A 34 2.37 -3.18 9.15
N GLU A 35 2.74 -2.40 10.14
CA GLU A 35 2.49 -2.77 11.51
C GLU A 35 1.01 -2.80 11.83
N ALA A 36 0.29 -1.78 11.36
CA ALA A 36 -1.15 -1.74 11.57
C ALA A 36 -1.83 -2.91 10.88
N TRP A 37 -1.34 -3.25 9.69
CA TRP A 37 -1.88 -4.37 8.93
C TRP A 37 -1.72 -5.67 9.71
N ASN A 38 -0.51 -5.90 10.21
CA ASN A 38 -0.26 -7.11 10.98
C ASN A 38 -1.10 -7.16 12.25
N SER A 39 -1.25 -6.03 12.92
CA SER A 39 -2.06 -5.99 14.12
C SER A 39 -3.52 -6.31 13.81
N ALA A 40 -4.01 -5.77 12.72
CA ALA A 40 -5.40 -6.02 12.33
C ALA A 40 -5.61 -7.50 12.02
N GLU A 41 -4.66 -8.11 11.32
CA GLU A 41 -4.77 -9.52 11.02
C GLU A 41 -4.71 -10.37 12.27
N ASP A 42 -3.86 -9.97 13.21
CA ASP A 42 -3.81 -10.67 14.50
C ASP A 42 -5.15 -10.60 15.21
N ASP A 43 -5.88 -9.51 15.03
CA ASP A 43 -7.18 -9.33 15.67
C ASP A 43 -8.30 -9.97 14.89
N GLY A 44 -7.99 -10.65 13.81
CA GLY A 44 -9.00 -11.38 13.06
C GLY A 44 -9.64 -10.62 11.91
N VAL A 45 -9.11 -9.46 11.56
CA VAL A 45 -9.65 -8.71 10.43
C VAL A 45 -9.23 -9.40 9.14
N GLU A 46 -10.17 -9.61 8.25
CA GLU A 46 -9.89 -10.26 6.97
C GLU A 46 -9.02 -9.37 6.09
N SER A 47 -8.08 -9.98 5.40
CA SER A 47 -7.20 -9.22 4.51
C SER A 47 -7.96 -8.43 3.46
N TYR A 48 -9.01 -9.03 2.92
CA TYR A 48 -9.79 -8.37 1.90
C TYR A 48 -10.46 -7.09 2.44
N ALA A 49 -11.04 -7.20 3.62
CA ALA A 49 -11.68 -6.05 4.24
C ALA A 49 -10.65 -4.97 4.54
N LEU A 50 -9.48 -5.40 4.99
CA LEU A 50 -8.42 -4.49 5.33
C LEU A 50 -7.93 -3.73 4.09
N ALA A 51 -7.76 -4.46 2.99
CA ALA A 51 -7.32 -3.85 1.75
C ALA A 51 -8.34 -2.83 1.24
N HIS A 52 -9.61 -3.18 1.28
CA HIS A 52 -10.65 -2.27 0.82
C HIS A 52 -10.72 -1.02 1.70
N ALA A 53 -10.64 -1.21 3.00
CA ALA A 53 -10.69 -0.08 3.91
C ALA A 53 -9.49 0.84 3.70
N SER A 54 -8.33 0.25 3.45
CA SER A 54 -7.13 1.03 3.22
C SER A 54 -7.25 1.89 1.97
N LEU A 55 -7.76 1.30 0.91
CA LEU A 55 -7.94 2.03 -0.33
C LEU A 55 -8.92 3.18 -0.13
N PHE A 56 -10.04 2.90 0.52
CA PHE A 56 -11.05 3.92 0.76
C PHE A 56 -10.47 5.06 1.60
N ALA A 57 -9.74 4.70 2.67
CA ALA A 57 -9.17 5.71 3.54
C ALA A 57 -8.16 6.58 2.80
N ALA A 58 -7.33 5.94 1.98
CA ALA A 58 -6.33 6.67 1.23
C ALA A 58 -6.98 7.64 0.25
N LEU A 59 -7.97 7.18 -0.49
CA LEU A 59 -8.63 8.03 -1.46
C LEU A 59 -9.37 9.17 -0.78
N THR A 60 -10.03 8.89 0.32
CA THR A 60 -10.74 9.93 1.05
C THR A 60 -9.78 11.01 1.53
N SER A 61 -8.65 10.59 2.05
CA SER A 61 -7.66 11.54 2.54
C SER A 61 -7.12 12.41 1.40
N LEU A 62 -6.83 11.79 0.28
CA LEU A 62 -6.31 12.54 -0.87
C LEU A 62 -7.35 13.50 -1.43
N VAL A 63 -8.59 13.07 -1.52
CA VAL A 63 -9.65 13.93 -2.04
C VAL A 63 -9.86 15.12 -1.11
N THR A 64 -9.81 14.89 0.19
CA THR A 64 -9.97 15.97 1.15
C THR A 64 -8.88 17.02 0.98
N SER A 65 -7.65 16.58 0.69
CA SER A 65 -6.53 17.50 0.55
C SER A 65 -6.41 18.13 -0.81
N HIS A 66 -6.73 17.40 -1.86
CA HIS A 66 -6.42 17.85 -3.23
C HIS A 66 -7.62 17.95 -4.14
N GLY A 67 -8.78 17.49 -3.72
CA GLY A 67 -9.96 17.55 -4.55
C GLY A 67 -10.11 16.33 -5.43
N SER A 68 -11.34 16.10 -5.87
CA SER A 68 -11.67 14.89 -6.62
C SER A 68 -10.96 14.80 -7.95
N GLU A 69 -10.89 15.91 -8.66
CA GLU A 69 -10.32 15.88 -10.00
C GLU A 69 -8.83 15.55 -9.95
N ALA A 70 -8.11 16.17 -9.03
CA ALA A 70 -6.68 15.92 -8.93
C ALA A 70 -6.41 14.46 -8.57
N VAL A 71 -7.23 13.90 -7.70
CA VAL A 71 -7.04 12.50 -7.31
C VAL A 71 -7.39 11.57 -8.46
N ALA A 72 -8.44 11.89 -9.21
CA ALA A 72 -8.79 11.08 -10.37
C ALA A 72 -7.64 11.03 -11.36
N LEU A 73 -7.00 12.16 -11.59
CA LEU A 73 -5.84 12.20 -12.48
C LEU A 73 -4.66 11.43 -11.91
N LEU A 74 -4.48 11.53 -10.61
CA LEU A 74 -3.37 10.84 -9.96
C LEU A 74 -3.46 9.34 -10.14
N VAL A 75 -4.66 8.78 -10.03
CA VAL A 75 -4.82 7.34 -10.09
C VAL A 75 -5.23 6.82 -11.46
N GLU A 76 -5.30 7.69 -12.45
CA GLU A 76 -5.87 7.28 -13.74
C GLU A 76 -5.02 6.21 -14.42
N GLY A 77 -3.74 6.15 -14.13
CA GLY A 77 -2.89 5.12 -14.73
C GLY A 77 -2.88 3.79 -14.00
N LEU A 78 -3.57 3.72 -12.85
CA LEU A 78 -3.51 2.49 -12.06
C LEU A 78 -4.10 1.25 -12.73
N PRO A 79 -5.24 1.36 -13.43
CA PRO A 79 -5.77 0.14 -14.05
C PRO A 79 -4.78 -0.53 -14.99
N ASP A 80 -4.07 0.25 -15.79
CA ASP A 80 -3.11 -0.32 -16.73
C ASP A 80 -1.93 -0.93 -15.99
N ARG A 81 -1.49 -0.29 -14.93
CA ARG A 81 -0.36 -0.80 -14.15
C ARG A 81 -0.74 -2.08 -13.44
N ILE A 82 -1.98 -2.16 -12.97
CA ILE A 82 -2.46 -3.37 -12.33
C ILE A 82 -2.48 -4.51 -13.34
N ARG A 83 -3.00 -4.25 -14.53
CA ARG A 83 -3.07 -5.28 -15.56
C ARG A 83 -1.69 -5.69 -16.04
N ALA A 84 -0.75 -4.76 -16.01
CA ALA A 84 0.62 -5.07 -16.40
C ALA A 84 1.35 -5.90 -15.37
N GLY A 85 0.75 -6.11 -14.20
CA GLY A 85 1.33 -6.98 -13.21
C GLY A 85 2.31 -6.30 -12.29
N GLU A 86 2.31 -4.98 -12.23
CA GLU A 86 3.29 -4.27 -11.39
C GLU A 86 3.12 -4.59 -9.92
N TYR A 87 1.92 -5.01 -9.52
CA TYR A 87 1.65 -5.27 -8.11
C TYR A 87 1.56 -6.74 -7.79
N GLU A 88 2.02 -7.60 -8.70
CA GLU A 88 2.00 -9.04 -8.48
C GLU A 88 3.34 -9.49 -7.95
N LEU A 89 3.36 -9.86 -6.70
CA LEU A 89 4.60 -10.26 -6.07
C LEU A 89 5.13 -11.58 -6.60
N ASP A 90 4.24 -12.44 -7.03
CA ASP A 90 4.67 -13.74 -7.56
C ASP A 90 5.59 -13.60 -8.74
N ARG A 91 5.44 -12.55 -9.50
CA ARG A 91 6.28 -12.35 -10.68
C ARG A 91 7.73 -12.17 -10.30
N VAL A 92 7.96 -11.62 -9.14
CA VAL A 92 9.31 -11.36 -8.69
C VAL A 92 10.06 -12.64 -8.42
N ILE A 93 9.34 -13.67 -8.08
CA ILE A 93 9.94 -14.93 -7.70
C ILE A 93 10.36 -15.73 -8.91
N GLN A 94 9.77 -15.44 -10.03
CA GLN A 94 10.11 -16.15 -11.25
C GLN A 94 11.54 -15.90 -11.68
#